data_2579d00fc7203d6416709aaf6c4b3d91
#
_entry.id   2579d00fc7203d6416709aaf6c4b3d91
#
_cell.length_a   1.000
_cell.length_b   1.000
_cell.length_c   1.000
_cell.angle_alpha   90.00
_cell.angle_beta   90.00
_cell.angle_gamma   90.00
#
_symmetry.space_group_name_H-M   'P 1'
#
loop_
_entity.id
_entity.type
_entity.pdbx_description
1 polymer ?
#
loop_
_entity_poly.entity_id
_entity_poly.type
_entity_poly.pdbx_seq_one_letter_code
_entity_poly.pdbx_strand_id
1 'polypeptide(L)'
;AKLMPAIRGFVSGTQHMVGNFDDSEAVLEFVNAKDMRDLAALGTSCPDHFLRTKIRPLVVDFDPAKGNLDEVLAGLGAQIAAYREDYAAYYERCKHDDSPALRDPNAVVYLVPGVGMITFAKDRATARISGEFYVNAINVMRGSSAVSEYCGLPEQEAFDIEYWLLEEAKLQRMPKPKSLAGRVALVTGGAGGIGAATAARYLREGACVILADINEAALDEVRSGFAKQYGADIVRSI
;
A
#
# COMPACT_ATOMS: atom_id res chain seq x y z
N ALA A 1 14.28 3.73 -2.90
CA ALA A 1 14.26 3.03 -4.20
C ALA A 1 14.37 1.51 -4.05
N LYS A 2 15.32 0.94 -3.27
CA LYS A 2 15.54 -0.52 -3.17
C LYS A 2 14.46 -1.26 -2.36
N LEU A 3 13.92 -0.68 -1.29
CA LEU A 3 12.94 -1.33 -0.40
C LEU A 3 11.61 -1.64 -1.10
N MET A 4 11.06 -0.70 -1.86
CA MET A 4 9.77 -0.91 -2.51
C MET A 4 9.75 -2.10 -3.47
N PRO A 5 10.71 -2.29 -4.39
CA PRO A 5 10.77 -3.48 -5.22
C PRO A 5 10.96 -4.77 -4.42
N ALA A 6 11.75 -4.74 -3.34
CA ALA A 6 11.97 -5.90 -2.48
C ALA A 6 10.67 -6.31 -1.76
N ILE A 7 9.99 -5.37 -1.10
CA ILE A 7 8.69 -5.65 -0.47
C ILE A 7 7.70 -6.16 -1.51
N ARG A 8 7.63 -5.49 -2.68
CA ARG A 8 6.74 -5.91 -3.77
C ARG A 8 6.97 -7.36 -4.20
N GLY A 9 8.23 -7.81 -4.23
CA GLY A 9 8.58 -9.20 -4.53
C GLY A 9 7.96 -10.19 -3.54
N PHE A 10 7.96 -9.86 -2.25
CA PHE A 10 7.37 -10.71 -1.21
C PHE A 10 5.85 -10.71 -1.20
N VAL A 11 5.22 -9.56 -1.47
CA VAL A 11 3.75 -9.42 -1.36
C VAL A 11 3.00 -9.75 -2.65
N SER A 12 3.71 -9.87 -3.78
CA SER A 12 3.13 -10.27 -5.07
C SER A 12 3.20 -11.80 -5.23
N GLY A 13 2.31 -12.53 -4.57
CA GLY A 13 2.19 -13.98 -4.71
C GLY A 13 1.34 -14.36 -5.93
N THR A 14 0.10 -14.78 -5.69
CA THR A 14 -0.88 -15.12 -6.75
C THR A 14 -1.40 -13.89 -7.49
N GLN A 15 -1.34 -12.71 -6.88
CA GLN A 15 -1.75 -11.44 -7.45
C GLN A 15 -0.59 -10.45 -7.43
N HIS A 16 -0.35 -9.77 -8.57
CA HIS A 16 0.63 -8.69 -8.61
C HIS A 16 0.12 -7.47 -7.83
N MET A 17 1.01 -6.89 -7.03
CA MET A 17 0.74 -5.69 -6.25
C MET A 17 1.50 -4.49 -6.82
N VAL A 18 0.94 -3.30 -6.66
CA VAL A 18 1.62 -2.02 -6.90
C VAL A 18 1.75 -1.26 -5.59
N GLY A 19 2.86 -0.53 -5.46
CA GLY A 19 3.13 0.27 -4.27
C GLY A 19 2.83 1.74 -4.49
N ASN A 20 2.44 2.42 -3.42
CA ASN A 20 2.40 3.87 -3.29
C ASN A 20 3.41 4.28 -2.21
N PHE A 21 4.17 5.34 -2.45
CA PHE A 21 5.11 5.91 -1.49
C PHE A 21 4.63 7.28 -1.06
N ASP A 22 4.72 7.56 0.23
CA ASP A 22 4.33 8.82 0.85
C ASP A 22 5.42 9.25 1.84
N ASP A 23 6.00 10.42 1.59
CA ASP A 23 6.97 11.11 2.44
C ASP A 23 6.48 12.50 2.83
N SER A 24 5.16 12.66 2.89
CA SER A 24 4.55 13.90 3.39
C SER A 24 4.99 14.23 4.81
N GLU A 25 4.90 15.50 5.17
CA GLU A 25 5.33 16.01 6.48
C GLU A 25 4.70 15.21 7.63
N ALA A 26 3.39 14.94 7.57
CA ALA A 26 2.69 14.17 8.58
C ALA A 26 3.24 12.73 8.73
N VAL A 27 3.57 12.09 7.60
CA VAL A 27 4.16 10.74 7.60
C VAL A 27 5.58 10.79 8.16
N LEU A 28 6.42 11.71 7.68
CA LEU A 28 7.81 11.83 8.13
C LEU A 28 7.91 12.16 9.62
N GLU A 29 7.07 13.05 10.12
CA GLU A 29 7.00 13.34 11.55
C GLU A 29 6.62 12.10 12.36
N PHE A 30 5.64 11.32 11.89
CA PHE A 30 5.18 10.11 12.58
C PHE A 30 6.25 9.03 12.59
N VAL A 31 6.82 8.68 11.42
CA VAL A 31 7.79 7.56 11.33
C VAL A 31 9.12 7.86 12.06
N ASN A 32 9.36 9.13 12.41
CA ASN A 32 10.53 9.55 13.19
C ASN A 32 10.20 9.86 14.67
N ALA A 33 8.92 9.75 15.07
CA ALA A 33 8.53 9.96 16.45
C ALA A 33 9.04 8.81 17.35
N LYS A 34 9.39 9.14 18.58
CA LYS A 34 9.94 8.16 19.55
C LYS A 34 8.93 7.06 19.90
N ASP A 35 7.66 7.41 19.95
CA ASP A 35 6.52 6.56 20.32
C ASP A 35 5.83 5.92 19.10
N MET A 36 6.37 6.11 17.89
CA MET A 36 5.78 5.59 16.65
C MET A 36 5.50 4.09 16.72
N ARG A 37 6.45 3.28 17.21
CA ARG A 37 6.28 1.83 17.28
C ARG A 37 5.16 1.44 18.24
N ASP A 38 5.05 2.10 19.36
CA ASP A 38 4.00 1.85 20.36
C ASP A 38 2.62 2.23 19.80
N LEU A 39 2.51 3.42 19.20
CA LEU A 39 1.27 3.87 18.56
C LEU A 39 0.86 2.96 17.38
N ALA A 40 1.80 2.59 16.53
CA ALA A 40 1.54 1.67 15.41
C ALA A 40 1.07 0.29 15.88
N ALA A 41 1.60 -0.22 17.01
CA ALA A 41 1.22 -1.49 17.60
C ALA A 41 -0.20 -1.48 18.19
N LEU A 42 -0.71 -0.32 18.62
CA LEU A 42 -2.09 -0.19 19.09
C LEU A 42 -3.13 -0.31 17.94
N GLY A 43 -2.68 -0.15 16.69
CA GLY A 43 -3.57 -0.18 15.55
C GLY A 43 -4.37 1.11 15.37
N THR A 44 -5.32 1.10 14.43
CA THR A 44 -6.18 2.27 14.19
C THR A 44 -7.41 2.23 15.09
N SER A 45 -8.00 3.41 15.33
CA SER A 45 -9.24 3.57 16.10
C SER A 45 -10.48 3.80 15.22
N CYS A 46 -10.30 3.90 13.90
CA CYS A 46 -11.38 4.17 12.97
C CYS A 46 -11.83 2.88 12.27
N PRO A 47 -13.11 2.49 12.44
CA PRO A 47 -13.66 1.25 11.89
C PRO A 47 -13.45 1.06 10.39
N ASP A 48 -13.75 2.08 9.58
CA ASP A 48 -13.66 2.01 8.12
C ASP A 48 -12.24 1.79 7.58
N HIS A 49 -11.23 1.98 8.44
CA HIS A 49 -9.82 1.83 8.04
C HIS A 49 -9.40 0.36 7.88
N PHE A 50 -9.93 -0.56 8.68
CA PHE A 50 -9.42 -1.95 8.75
C PHE A 50 -9.45 -2.68 7.42
N LEU A 51 -10.49 -2.49 6.62
CA LEU A 51 -10.56 -3.05 5.26
C LEU A 51 -9.47 -2.53 4.31
N ARG A 52 -8.92 -1.34 4.59
CA ARG A 52 -7.94 -0.66 3.76
C ARG A 52 -6.52 -0.79 4.26
N THR A 53 -6.32 -0.77 5.58
CA THR A 53 -4.99 -0.71 6.21
C THR A 53 -4.64 -1.96 7.00
N LYS A 54 -5.63 -2.82 7.26
CA LYS A 54 -5.62 -3.86 8.30
C LYS A 54 -5.49 -3.26 9.70
N ILE A 55 -5.51 -4.13 10.71
CA ILE A 55 -5.46 -3.70 12.11
C ILE A 55 -4.15 -2.98 12.45
N ARG A 56 -3.00 -3.43 11.89
CA ARG A 56 -1.67 -2.86 12.16
C ARG A 56 -0.83 -2.75 10.91
N PRO A 57 0.08 -1.76 10.83
CA PRO A 57 1.10 -1.70 9.80
C PRO A 57 2.25 -2.66 10.13
N LEU A 58 3.10 -2.94 9.16
CA LEU A 58 4.43 -3.49 9.40
C LEU A 58 5.42 -2.33 9.54
N VAL A 59 6.09 -2.24 10.69
CA VAL A 59 7.21 -1.30 10.90
C VAL A 59 8.50 -1.99 10.47
N VAL A 60 9.14 -1.48 9.42
CA VAL A 60 10.40 -2.03 8.91
C VAL A 60 11.53 -1.72 9.89
N ASP A 61 12.39 -2.71 10.17
CA ASP A 61 13.53 -2.57 11.09
C ASP A 61 14.71 -1.84 10.44
N PHE A 62 14.44 -0.63 9.94
CA PHE A 62 15.43 0.26 9.38
C PHE A 62 15.83 1.32 10.40
N ASP A 63 17.13 1.49 10.61
CA ASP A 63 17.71 2.55 11.41
C ASP A 63 18.48 3.52 10.50
N PRO A 64 17.93 4.71 10.23
CA PRO A 64 18.57 5.68 9.34
C PRO A 64 19.95 6.15 9.85
N ALA A 65 20.20 6.12 11.17
CA ALA A 65 21.49 6.49 11.75
C ALA A 65 22.59 5.45 11.48
N LYS A 66 22.22 4.17 11.38
CA LYS A 66 23.15 3.07 11.09
C LYS A 66 23.35 2.84 9.60
N GLY A 67 22.41 3.30 8.76
CA GLY A 67 22.45 3.07 7.33
C GLY A 67 22.43 1.58 6.93
N ASN A 68 21.78 0.72 7.72
CA ASN A 68 21.79 -0.74 7.61
C ASN A 68 20.88 -1.32 6.52
N LEU A 69 20.75 -0.66 5.38
CA LEU A 69 19.82 -1.05 4.32
C LEU A 69 20.01 -2.49 3.81
N ASP A 70 21.27 -2.92 3.65
CA ASP A 70 21.53 -4.27 3.14
C ASP A 70 21.16 -5.35 4.16
N GLU A 71 21.32 -5.09 5.46
CA GLU A 71 20.84 -5.96 6.54
C GLU A 71 19.32 -6.02 6.56
N VAL A 72 18.65 -4.86 6.42
CA VAL A 72 17.20 -4.77 6.33
C VAL A 72 16.66 -5.57 5.15
N LEU A 73 17.28 -5.44 3.97
CA LEU A 73 16.89 -6.21 2.79
C LEU A 73 17.06 -7.72 3.00
N ALA A 74 18.12 -8.13 3.68
CA ALA A 74 18.36 -9.54 4.01
C ALA A 74 17.33 -10.07 5.03
N GLY A 75 16.93 -9.26 6.03
CA GLY A 75 15.97 -9.63 7.06
C GLY A 75 14.49 -9.43 6.69
N LEU A 76 14.21 -8.73 5.58
CA LEU A 76 12.86 -8.30 5.22
C LEU A 76 11.87 -9.49 5.05
N GLY A 77 12.34 -10.58 4.46
CA GLY A 77 11.53 -11.80 4.29
C GLY A 77 11.05 -12.37 5.62
N ALA A 78 11.92 -12.40 6.64
CA ALA A 78 11.58 -12.87 7.98
C ALA A 78 10.57 -11.93 8.67
N GLN A 79 10.73 -10.61 8.55
CA GLN A 79 9.78 -9.64 9.11
C GLN A 79 8.39 -9.78 8.48
N ILE A 80 8.32 -9.95 7.16
CA ILE A 80 7.04 -10.15 6.45
C ILE A 80 6.42 -11.51 6.84
N ALA A 81 7.21 -12.56 7.00
CA ALA A 81 6.72 -13.86 7.45
C ALA A 81 6.14 -13.78 8.87
N ALA A 82 6.85 -13.16 9.80
CA ALA A 82 6.36 -12.95 11.18
C ALA A 82 5.06 -12.13 11.21
N TYR A 83 4.94 -11.09 10.38
CA TYR A 83 3.69 -10.34 10.26
C TYR A 83 2.53 -11.20 9.77
N ARG A 84 2.76 -12.07 8.78
CA ARG A 84 1.73 -12.99 8.26
C ARG A 84 1.26 -13.98 9.33
N GLU A 85 2.19 -14.50 10.13
CA GLU A 85 1.90 -15.39 11.24
C GLU A 85 1.07 -14.68 12.32
N ASP A 86 1.45 -13.47 12.71
CA ASP A 86 0.70 -12.67 13.68
C ASP A 86 -0.71 -12.33 13.18
N TYR A 87 -0.85 -11.93 11.91
CA TYR A 87 -2.15 -11.67 11.31
C TYR A 87 -3.03 -12.92 11.22
N ALA A 88 -2.45 -14.07 10.88
CA ALA A 88 -3.18 -15.34 10.87
C ALA A 88 -3.60 -15.75 12.29
N ALA A 89 -2.74 -15.54 13.28
CA ALA A 89 -3.07 -15.79 14.68
C ALA A 89 -4.16 -14.86 15.21
N TYR A 90 -4.15 -13.57 14.81
CA TYR A 90 -5.25 -12.63 15.08
C TYR A 90 -6.57 -13.13 14.49
N TYR A 91 -6.58 -13.57 13.23
CA TYR A 91 -7.76 -14.15 12.60
C TYR A 91 -8.28 -15.37 13.40
N GLU A 92 -7.41 -16.32 13.75
CA GLU A 92 -7.80 -17.52 14.51
C GLU A 92 -8.36 -17.21 15.90
N ARG A 93 -7.85 -16.16 16.57
CA ARG A 93 -8.34 -15.75 17.89
C ARG A 93 -9.72 -15.11 17.86
N CYS A 94 -10.02 -14.36 16.77
CA CYS A 94 -11.20 -13.51 16.73
C CYS A 94 -12.32 -14.04 15.83
N LYS A 95 -12.07 -15.05 14.98
CA LYS A 95 -13.07 -15.56 14.03
C LYS A 95 -14.28 -16.17 14.72
N HIS A 96 -15.44 -15.98 14.10
CA HIS A 96 -16.71 -16.64 14.41
C HIS A 96 -16.93 -17.82 13.46
N ASP A 97 -17.92 -18.68 13.74
CA ASP A 97 -18.22 -19.87 12.92
C ASP A 97 -18.61 -19.52 11.46
N ASP A 98 -19.17 -18.35 11.24
CA ASP A 98 -19.63 -17.85 9.94
C ASP A 98 -18.70 -16.79 9.31
N SER A 99 -17.52 -16.57 9.91
CA SER A 99 -16.56 -15.58 9.39
C SER A 99 -16.10 -15.92 7.97
N PRO A 100 -15.92 -14.91 7.10
CA PRO A 100 -15.25 -15.11 5.82
C PRO A 100 -13.86 -15.72 6.01
N ALA A 101 -13.36 -16.43 5.01
CA ALA A 101 -12.02 -17.01 5.05
C ALA A 101 -10.93 -15.95 5.24
N LEU A 102 -9.81 -16.37 5.86
CA LEU A 102 -8.62 -15.53 6.02
C LEU A 102 -8.24 -14.87 4.68
N ARG A 103 -8.14 -13.54 4.71
CA ARG A 103 -7.70 -12.74 3.56
C ARG A 103 -6.19 -12.80 3.41
N ASP A 104 -5.66 -12.21 2.32
CA ASP A 104 -4.22 -12.07 2.10
C ASP A 104 -3.53 -11.60 3.40
N PRO A 105 -2.62 -12.39 4.00
CA PRO A 105 -2.02 -12.04 5.29
C PRO A 105 -0.93 -10.97 5.19
N ASN A 106 -0.58 -10.49 4.01
CA ASN A 106 0.43 -9.45 3.85
C ASN A 106 -0.02 -8.11 4.47
N ALA A 107 0.92 -7.35 5.03
CA ALA A 107 0.65 -5.98 5.42
C ALA A 107 0.28 -5.13 4.20
N VAL A 108 -0.63 -4.20 4.40
CA VAL A 108 -0.96 -3.17 3.40
C VAL A 108 -0.07 -1.95 3.57
N VAL A 109 0.22 -1.58 4.82
CA VAL A 109 0.99 -0.40 5.21
C VAL A 109 2.34 -0.82 5.78
N TYR A 110 3.40 -0.22 5.25
CA TYR A 110 4.79 -0.39 5.70
C TYR A 110 5.33 0.96 6.14
N LEU A 111 5.68 1.09 7.41
CA LEU A 111 6.31 2.27 7.98
C LEU A 111 7.83 2.08 7.98
N VAL A 112 8.56 3.03 7.42
CA VAL A 112 10.01 2.98 7.31
C VAL A 112 10.61 4.19 8.01
N PRO A 113 11.18 4.03 9.22
CA PRO A 113 11.81 5.12 9.95
C PRO A 113 12.81 5.91 9.08
N GLY A 114 12.75 7.23 9.13
CA GLY A 114 13.63 8.11 8.35
C GLY A 114 13.36 8.17 6.84
N VAL A 115 12.36 7.42 6.34
CA VAL A 115 12.09 7.32 4.90
C VAL A 115 10.66 7.71 4.55
N GLY A 116 9.67 7.19 5.27
CA GLY A 116 8.27 7.43 4.99
C GLY A 116 7.40 6.18 5.08
N MET A 117 6.30 6.17 4.35
CA MET A 117 5.32 5.10 4.31
C MET A 117 5.21 4.51 2.90
N ILE A 118 5.09 3.19 2.82
CA ILE A 118 4.79 2.48 1.58
C ILE A 118 3.49 1.71 1.77
N THR A 119 2.56 1.81 0.83
CA THR A 119 1.33 1.02 0.84
C THR A 119 1.24 0.17 -0.41
N PHE A 120 0.72 -1.06 -0.28
CA PHE A 120 0.57 -1.99 -1.41
C PHE A 120 -0.88 -2.41 -1.59
N ALA A 121 -1.32 -2.48 -2.86
CA ALA A 121 -2.62 -3.01 -3.23
C ALA A 121 -2.61 -3.58 -4.66
N LYS A 122 -3.73 -4.20 -5.05
CA LYS A 122 -3.94 -4.77 -6.40
C LYS A 122 -3.92 -3.74 -7.53
N ASP A 123 -4.16 -2.46 -7.22
CA ASP A 123 -4.12 -1.35 -8.16
C ASP A 123 -3.62 -0.07 -7.49
N ARG A 124 -3.20 0.90 -8.29
CA ARG A 124 -2.58 2.13 -7.82
C ARG A 124 -3.53 3.01 -7.00
N ALA A 125 -4.80 3.08 -7.41
CA ALA A 125 -5.79 3.89 -6.72
C ALA A 125 -6.05 3.34 -5.32
N THR A 126 -6.22 2.02 -5.17
CA THR A 126 -6.39 1.36 -3.88
C THR A 126 -5.16 1.54 -2.98
N ALA A 127 -3.94 1.41 -3.53
CA ALA A 127 -2.71 1.63 -2.75
C ALA A 127 -2.62 3.07 -2.22
N ARG A 128 -2.94 4.07 -3.05
CA ARG A 128 -2.98 5.48 -2.65
C ARG A 128 -4.04 5.73 -1.57
N ILE A 129 -5.26 5.25 -1.78
CA ILE A 129 -6.37 5.41 -0.82
C ILE A 129 -6.00 4.78 0.53
N SER A 130 -5.39 3.60 0.55
CA SER A 130 -4.92 2.98 1.80
C SER A 130 -3.90 3.86 2.53
N GLY A 131 -3.02 4.55 1.78
CA GLY A 131 -2.10 5.53 2.34
C GLY A 131 -2.83 6.73 2.97
N GLU A 132 -3.80 7.30 2.25
CA GLU A 132 -4.62 8.43 2.75
C GLU A 132 -5.38 8.06 4.03
N PHE A 133 -5.93 6.85 4.11
CA PHE A 133 -6.56 6.34 5.33
C PHE A 133 -5.56 6.22 6.47
N TYR A 134 -4.34 5.75 6.20
CA TYR A 134 -3.34 5.65 7.26
C TYR A 134 -2.79 7.02 7.70
N VAL A 135 -2.66 7.98 6.79
CA VAL A 135 -2.35 9.40 7.16
C VAL A 135 -3.42 9.95 8.10
N ASN A 136 -4.71 9.67 7.84
CA ASN A 136 -5.76 10.04 8.76
C ASN A 136 -5.60 9.36 10.14
N ALA A 137 -5.24 8.07 10.18
CA ALA A 137 -4.93 7.38 11.43
C ALA A 137 -3.75 8.04 12.18
N ILE A 138 -2.68 8.41 11.48
CA ILE A 138 -1.55 9.15 12.03
C ILE A 138 -2.02 10.46 12.70
N ASN A 139 -2.86 11.22 12.01
CA ASN A 139 -3.39 12.49 12.54
C ASN A 139 -4.24 12.27 13.81
N VAL A 140 -5.04 11.21 13.84
CA VAL A 140 -5.82 10.84 15.02
C VAL A 140 -4.91 10.42 16.18
N MET A 141 -3.90 9.57 15.94
CA MET A 141 -2.93 9.14 16.94
C MET A 141 -2.22 10.35 17.57
N ARG A 142 -1.67 11.24 16.73
CA ARG A 142 -0.97 12.45 17.19
C ARG A 142 -1.88 13.41 17.92
N GLY A 143 -3.08 13.67 17.37
CA GLY A 143 -4.06 14.58 17.99
C GLY A 143 -4.53 14.07 19.34
N SER A 144 -4.81 12.76 19.45
CA SER A 144 -5.21 12.12 20.70
C SER A 144 -4.07 12.17 21.73
N SER A 145 -2.86 11.79 21.36
CA SER A 145 -1.68 11.82 22.24
C SER A 145 -1.31 13.22 22.72
N ALA A 146 -1.69 14.27 21.98
CA ALA A 146 -1.45 15.66 22.40
C ALA A 146 -2.38 16.13 23.53
N VAL A 147 -3.53 15.49 23.71
CA VAL A 147 -4.56 15.91 24.70
C VAL A 147 -4.86 14.84 25.75
N SER A 148 -4.56 13.56 25.45
CA SER A 148 -4.83 12.41 26.30
C SER A 148 -3.97 11.23 25.86
N GLU A 149 -4.36 10.02 26.23
CA GLU A 149 -3.77 8.76 25.77
C GLU A 149 -4.50 8.25 24.53
N TYR A 150 -3.75 7.84 23.50
CA TYR A 150 -4.34 7.19 22.33
C TYR A 150 -4.71 5.74 22.64
N CYS A 151 -5.92 5.34 22.27
CA CYS A 151 -6.39 3.96 22.34
C CYS A 151 -6.80 3.48 20.95
N GLY A 152 -6.26 2.34 20.52
CA GLY A 152 -6.78 1.58 19.37
C GLY A 152 -8.06 0.85 19.72
N LEU A 153 -8.76 0.32 18.72
CA LEU A 153 -9.90 -0.57 18.96
C LEU A 153 -9.41 -1.94 19.48
N PRO A 154 -10.17 -2.59 20.38
CA PRO A 154 -9.91 -3.98 20.75
C PRO A 154 -9.85 -4.89 19.52
N GLU A 155 -9.02 -5.94 19.57
CA GLU A 155 -8.84 -6.85 18.43
C GLU A 155 -10.15 -7.46 17.93
N GLN A 156 -11.07 -7.84 18.83
CA GLN A 156 -12.36 -8.39 18.45
C GLN A 156 -13.22 -7.39 17.68
N GLU A 157 -13.30 -6.15 18.15
CA GLU A 157 -14.05 -5.09 17.48
C GLU A 157 -13.47 -4.77 16.09
N ALA A 158 -12.13 -4.75 15.99
CA ALA A 158 -11.44 -4.57 14.73
C ALA A 158 -11.73 -5.71 13.75
N PHE A 159 -11.74 -6.94 14.24
CA PHE A 159 -12.06 -8.14 13.46
C PHE A 159 -13.50 -8.12 12.95
N ASP A 160 -14.45 -7.83 13.81
CA ASP A 160 -15.87 -7.83 13.47
C ASP A 160 -16.20 -6.84 12.36
N ILE A 161 -15.42 -5.75 12.26
CA ILE A 161 -15.52 -4.79 11.16
C ILE A 161 -14.76 -5.26 9.93
N GLU A 162 -13.50 -5.70 10.09
CA GLU A 162 -12.67 -6.14 8.97
C GLU A 162 -13.28 -7.33 8.22
N TYR A 163 -13.90 -8.26 8.95
CA TYR A 163 -14.52 -9.48 8.41
C TYR A 163 -16.05 -9.44 8.37
N TRP A 164 -16.64 -8.25 8.41
CA TRP A 164 -18.09 -8.09 8.36
C TRP A 164 -18.68 -8.66 7.07
N LEU A 165 -19.71 -9.50 7.18
CA LEU A 165 -20.33 -10.19 6.06
C LEU A 165 -20.90 -9.25 4.98
N LEU A 166 -21.38 -8.06 5.36
CA LEU A 166 -21.84 -7.07 4.37
C LEU A 166 -20.67 -6.49 3.55
N GLU A 167 -19.51 -6.27 4.15
CA GLU A 167 -18.33 -5.82 3.44
C GLU A 167 -17.79 -6.93 2.54
N GLU A 168 -17.82 -8.18 2.98
CA GLU A 168 -17.46 -9.33 2.15
C GLU A 168 -18.38 -9.42 0.92
N ALA A 169 -19.69 -9.25 1.10
CA ALA A 169 -20.64 -9.24 -0.01
C ALA A 169 -20.38 -8.10 -1.01
N LYS A 170 -19.92 -6.92 -0.56
CA LYS A 170 -19.49 -5.81 -1.43
C LYS A 170 -18.22 -6.18 -2.19
N LEU A 171 -17.21 -6.75 -1.51
CA LEU A 171 -15.95 -7.16 -2.14
C LEU A 171 -16.17 -8.22 -3.23
N GLN A 172 -17.06 -9.19 -3.00
CA GLN A 172 -17.40 -10.22 -3.98
C GLN A 172 -18.11 -9.67 -5.24
N ARG A 173 -18.85 -8.56 -5.11
CA ARG A 173 -19.50 -7.87 -6.23
C ARG A 173 -18.58 -6.95 -7.01
N MET A 174 -17.37 -6.67 -6.51
CA MET A 174 -16.43 -5.83 -7.23
C MET A 174 -16.00 -6.46 -8.56
N PRO A 175 -15.77 -5.65 -9.61
CA PRO A 175 -15.24 -6.14 -10.87
C PRO A 175 -13.96 -6.93 -10.67
N LYS A 176 -13.81 -8.05 -11.40
CA LYS A 176 -12.56 -8.81 -11.39
C LYS A 176 -11.41 -7.93 -11.87
N PRO A 177 -10.19 -8.12 -11.33
CA PRO A 177 -9.02 -7.41 -11.81
C PRO A 177 -8.84 -7.60 -13.32
N LYS A 178 -8.42 -6.53 -14.01
CA LYS A 178 -8.08 -6.60 -15.44
C LYS A 178 -6.82 -7.42 -15.65
N SER A 179 -6.56 -7.82 -16.90
CA SER A 179 -5.49 -8.77 -17.26
C SER A 179 -4.08 -8.32 -16.86
N LEU A 180 -3.83 -7.01 -16.81
CA LEU A 180 -2.55 -6.41 -16.42
C LEU A 180 -2.61 -5.64 -15.08
N ALA A 181 -3.65 -5.86 -14.28
CA ALA A 181 -3.74 -5.25 -12.96
C ALA A 181 -2.51 -5.59 -12.10
N GLY A 182 -2.00 -4.62 -11.35
CA GLY A 182 -0.81 -4.78 -10.51
C GLY A 182 0.53 -4.79 -11.28
N ARG A 183 0.53 -4.68 -12.60
CA ARG A 183 1.75 -4.61 -13.41
C ARG A 183 2.20 -3.18 -13.65
N VAL A 184 3.53 -3.03 -13.78
CA VAL A 184 4.17 -1.78 -14.21
C VAL A 184 4.89 -2.08 -15.53
N ALA A 185 4.52 -1.36 -16.58
CA ALA A 185 5.07 -1.52 -17.91
C ALA A 185 5.92 -0.30 -18.28
N LEU A 186 7.15 -0.52 -18.75
CA LEU A 186 7.99 0.49 -19.39
C LEU A 186 7.81 0.37 -20.91
N VAL A 187 7.45 1.47 -21.56
CA VAL A 187 7.25 1.55 -23.00
C VAL A 187 8.26 2.54 -23.60
N THR A 188 9.28 2.03 -24.27
CA THR A 188 10.25 2.83 -25.02
C THR A 188 9.66 3.25 -26.37
N GLY A 189 10.02 4.41 -26.89
CA GLY A 189 9.36 5.02 -28.04
C GLY A 189 7.91 5.42 -27.71
N GLY A 190 7.65 5.77 -26.46
CA GLY A 190 6.32 6.02 -25.92
C GLY A 190 5.59 7.22 -26.51
N ALA A 191 6.31 8.16 -27.12
CA ALA A 191 5.75 9.29 -27.85
C ALA A 191 5.34 8.94 -29.30
N GLY A 192 5.89 7.84 -29.86
CA GLY A 192 5.58 7.40 -31.22
C GLY A 192 4.22 6.68 -31.31
N GLY A 193 3.66 6.62 -32.52
CA GLY A 193 2.32 6.05 -32.74
C GLY A 193 2.16 4.61 -32.23
N ILE A 194 3.14 3.73 -32.46
CA ILE A 194 3.12 2.33 -31.98
C ILE A 194 3.26 2.29 -30.46
N GLY A 195 4.23 3.03 -29.89
CA GLY A 195 4.45 3.06 -28.43
C GLY A 195 3.24 3.62 -27.69
N ALA A 196 2.69 4.73 -28.16
CA ALA A 196 1.49 5.31 -27.57
C ALA A 196 0.27 4.38 -27.64
N ALA A 197 0.05 3.71 -28.78
CA ALA A 197 -1.04 2.72 -28.93
C ALA A 197 -0.85 1.52 -27.99
N THR A 198 0.38 1.02 -27.83
CA THR A 198 0.73 -0.05 -26.89
C THR A 198 0.47 0.38 -25.46
N ALA A 199 0.93 1.56 -25.07
CA ALA A 199 0.71 2.13 -23.75
C ALA A 199 -0.78 2.30 -23.44
N ALA A 200 -1.56 2.82 -24.40
CA ALA A 200 -3.00 2.96 -24.26
C ALA A 200 -3.67 1.58 -24.03
N ARG A 201 -3.21 0.53 -24.70
CA ARG A 201 -3.73 -0.82 -24.47
C ARG A 201 -3.39 -1.31 -23.08
N TYR A 202 -2.17 -1.13 -22.59
CA TYR A 202 -1.75 -1.54 -21.26
C TYR A 202 -2.54 -0.80 -20.16
N LEU A 203 -2.76 0.49 -20.31
CA LEU A 203 -3.59 1.27 -19.39
C LEU A 203 -5.03 0.77 -19.34
N ARG A 204 -5.64 0.45 -20.49
CA ARG A 204 -6.98 -0.14 -20.54
C ARG A 204 -7.07 -1.48 -19.83
N GLU A 205 -6.00 -2.27 -19.89
CA GLU A 205 -5.90 -3.56 -19.19
C GLU A 205 -5.49 -3.43 -17.71
N GLY A 206 -5.32 -2.21 -17.19
CA GLY A 206 -5.11 -1.94 -15.77
C GLY A 206 -3.65 -1.89 -15.32
N ALA A 207 -2.68 -1.84 -16.24
CA ALA A 207 -1.29 -1.61 -15.88
C ALA A 207 -1.03 -0.15 -15.49
N CYS A 208 -0.01 0.07 -14.64
CA CYS A 208 0.68 1.36 -14.56
C CYS A 208 1.70 1.44 -15.70
N VAL A 209 1.83 2.59 -16.35
CA VAL A 209 2.71 2.74 -17.51
C VAL A 209 3.74 3.85 -17.26
N ILE A 210 4.99 3.53 -17.58
CA ILE A 210 6.09 4.49 -17.67
C ILE A 210 6.44 4.62 -19.15
N LEU A 211 6.29 5.82 -19.70
CA LEU A 211 6.66 6.16 -21.07
C LEU A 211 8.09 6.66 -21.11
N ALA A 212 8.89 6.18 -22.06
CA ALA A 212 10.24 6.67 -22.29
C ALA A 212 10.40 7.04 -23.77
N ASP A 213 10.91 8.24 -24.06
CA ASP A 213 11.19 8.69 -25.42
C ASP A 213 12.25 9.80 -25.41
N ILE A 214 12.99 9.92 -26.50
CA ILE A 214 13.98 11.00 -26.69
C ILE A 214 13.32 12.36 -27.02
N ASN A 215 12.08 12.33 -27.51
CA ASN A 215 11.31 13.54 -27.81
C ASN A 215 10.46 13.93 -26.59
N GLU A 216 11.06 14.71 -25.69
CA GLU A 216 10.43 15.14 -24.43
C GLU A 216 9.09 15.87 -24.63
N ALA A 217 9.00 16.73 -25.64
CA ALA A 217 7.78 17.53 -25.89
C ALA A 217 6.60 16.62 -26.29
N ALA A 218 6.83 15.70 -27.24
CA ALA A 218 5.82 14.75 -27.67
C ALA A 218 5.48 13.75 -26.54
N LEU A 219 6.48 13.35 -25.74
CA LEU A 219 6.31 12.46 -24.60
C LEU A 219 5.40 13.08 -23.53
N ASP A 220 5.59 14.38 -23.23
CA ASP A 220 4.76 15.09 -22.25
C ASP A 220 3.31 15.28 -22.73
N GLU A 221 3.11 15.51 -24.04
CA GLU A 221 1.78 15.58 -24.64
C GLU A 221 1.03 14.24 -24.50
N VAL A 222 1.67 13.13 -24.88
CA VAL A 222 1.08 11.77 -24.76
C VAL A 222 0.81 11.43 -23.30
N ARG A 223 1.77 11.68 -22.39
CA ARG A 223 1.59 11.46 -20.95
C ARG A 223 0.40 12.25 -20.41
N SER A 224 0.30 13.53 -20.77
CA SER A 224 -0.78 14.40 -20.30
C SER A 224 -2.14 13.97 -20.84
N GLY A 225 -2.21 13.52 -22.10
CA GLY A 225 -3.42 12.93 -22.68
C GLY A 225 -3.86 11.67 -21.92
N PHE A 226 -2.94 10.76 -21.65
CA PHE A 226 -3.24 9.54 -20.90
C PHE A 226 -3.60 9.81 -19.42
N ALA A 227 -2.93 10.78 -18.79
CA ALA A 227 -3.25 11.17 -17.42
C ALA A 227 -4.69 11.70 -17.29
N LYS A 228 -5.16 12.46 -18.28
CA LYS A 228 -6.56 12.93 -18.34
C LYS A 228 -7.56 11.80 -18.56
N GLN A 229 -7.22 10.80 -19.38
CA GLN A 229 -8.11 9.73 -19.77
C GLN A 229 -8.16 8.58 -18.75
N TYR A 230 -7.02 8.21 -18.15
CA TYR A 230 -6.87 7.01 -17.31
C TYR A 230 -6.53 7.31 -15.85
N GLY A 231 -6.14 8.54 -15.54
CA GLY A 231 -5.70 8.99 -14.22
C GLY A 231 -4.20 9.29 -14.18
N ALA A 232 -3.84 10.39 -13.50
CA ALA A 232 -2.46 10.83 -13.38
C ALA A 232 -1.58 9.89 -12.55
N ASP A 233 -2.18 9.07 -11.68
CA ASP A 233 -1.45 8.17 -10.77
C ASP A 233 -0.82 6.97 -11.48
N ILE A 234 -1.33 6.58 -12.64
CA ILE A 234 -0.94 5.35 -13.34
C ILE A 234 -0.07 5.59 -14.57
N VAL A 235 0.25 6.85 -14.88
CA VAL A 235 1.10 7.22 -16.02
C VAL A 235 2.25 8.11 -15.56
N ARG A 236 3.46 7.76 -15.96
CA ARG A 236 4.68 8.55 -15.76
C ARG A 236 5.49 8.57 -17.04
N SER A 237 6.43 9.52 -17.13
CA SER A 237 7.42 9.61 -18.22
C SER A 237 8.83 9.77 -17.66
N ILE A 238 9.81 9.30 -18.37
CA ILE A 238 11.25 9.41 -18.09
C ILE A 238 12.01 9.74 -19.38
#